data_923f5c5c6f9335cd62cb7366a4896b1a
#
_entry.id   923f5c5c6f9335cd62cb7366a4896b1a
#
_cell.length_a   1.000
_cell.length_b   1.000
_cell.length_c   1.000
_cell.angle_alpha   90.00
_cell.angle_beta   90.00
_cell.angle_gamma   90.00
#
_symmetry.space_group_name_H-M   'P 1'
#
loop_
_entity.id
_entity.type
_entity.pdbx_description
1 polymer ?
#
loop_
_entity_poly.entity_id
_entity_poly.type
_entity_poly.pdbx_seq_one_letter_code
_entity_poly.pdbx_strand_id
1 'polypeptide(L)'
;MPSDGLERLARELRGEAKFDEPMARHTALRVGGAADLFIEPADLADLQDALAILRKEEIPYFVVGGGYNLLVRDAGIRGCVISLRGLDGLKPQPDARLEVGAGVANGMLCRVAAENCLAGVEFLCGIPGSFGGALAMNAGAHGCETLQRVETLTTLCNGELVVREAAELSFGYRYLKLYPGEIVVSARLSLEEAERQVIEARMAGYLSLRGGSQRVTFPSAGSFFKNPPGAQAWSLIDQAGLRGVSVGGAQVSEVHANFLVNRGGACATDFLALAALVKVRVQETSGVELEEEVRVVGEG
;
A
#
# COMPACT_ATOMS: atom_id res chain seq x y z
N MET A 1 10.97 23.20 15.49
CA MET A 1 12.29 22.53 15.46
C MET A 1 12.06 21.06 15.72
N PRO A 2 12.77 20.15 15.04
CA PRO A 2 12.68 18.72 15.33
C PRO A 2 12.96 18.47 16.83
N SER A 3 12.37 17.42 17.39
CA SER A 3 12.72 17.04 18.77
C SER A 3 14.13 16.46 18.81
N ASP A 4 14.81 16.60 19.96
CA ASP A 4 16.17 16.03 20.17
C ASP A 4 16.21 14.53 19.80
N GLY A 5 15.10 13.81 20.05
CA GLY A 5 14.97 12.39 19.72
C GLY A 5 14.96 12.12 18.21
N LEU A 6 14.33 12.96 17.40
CA LEU A 6 14.34 12.82 15.93
C LEU A 6 15.72 13.14 15.34
N GLU A 7 16.41 14.16 15.91
CA GLU A 7 17.79 14.47 15.50
C GLU A 7 18.76 13.33 15.85
N ARG A 8 18.58 12.72 17.03
CA ARG A 8 19.33 11.56 17.45
C ARG A 8 19.10 10.38 16.51
N LEU A 9 17.83 10.06 16.21
CA LEU A 9 17.47 8.99 15.28
C LEU A 9 18.13 9.19 13.91
N ALA A 10 18.02 10.40 13.33
CA ALA A 10 18.61 10.69 12.02
C ALA A 10 20.14 10.55 12.01
N ARG A 11 20.82 10.78 13.13
CA ARG A 11 22.28 10.65 13.26
C ARG A 11 22.74 9.21 13.45
N GLU A 12 21.96 8.38 14.16
CA GLU A 12 22.30 6.98 14.45
C GLU A 12 21.87 6.02 13.34
N LEU A 13 20.92 6.42 12.46
CA LEU A 13 20.43 5.63 11.34
C LEU A 13 21.55 5.40 10.30
N ARG A 14 21.69 4.17 9.81
CA ARG A 14 22.60 3.83 8.69
C ARG A 14 21.98 4.08 7.32
N GLY A 15 20.66 4.06 7.24
CA GLY A 15 19.90 4.34 6.04
C GLY A 15 19.73 5.83 5.75
N GLU A 16 18.68 6.19 5.01
CA GLU A 16 18.37 7.60 4.70
C GLU A 16 17.45 8.21 5.76
N ALA A 17 17.70 9.50 6.09
CA ALA A 17 16.85 10.32 6.95
C ALA A 17 16.64 11.70 6.32
N LYS A 18 15.38 12.16 6.28
CA LYS A 18 14.98 13.44 5.67
C LYS A 18 14.01 14.15 6.61
N PHE A 19 14.36 15.33 7.08
CA PHE A 19 13.48 16.20 7.85
C PHE A 19 12.54 16.97 6.92
N ASP A 20 11.36 17.29 7.42
CA ASP A 20 10.32 18.06 6.71
C ASP A 20 10.03 17.50 5.30
N GLU A 21 10.07 16.15 5.17
CA GLU A 21 9.95 15.50 3.86
C GLU A 21 8.50 15.52 3.36
N PRO A 22 8.23 16.15 2.20
CA PRO A 22 6.88 16.22 1.65
C PRO A 22 6.34 14.83 1.30
N MET A 23 5.27 14.39 1.97
CA MET A 23 4.65 13.10 1.70
C MET A 23 4.04 13.00 0.30
N ALA A 24 3.78 14.11 -0.37
CA ALA A 24 3.41 14.14 -1.79
C ALA A 24 4.41 13.40 -2.71
N ARG A 25 5.69 13.27 -2.31
CA ARG A 25 6.71 12.49 -3.04
C ARG A 25 6.59 10.99 -2.81
N HIS A 26 5.89 10.59 -1.75
CA HIS A 26 5.76 9.22 -1.27
C HIS A 26 4.33 8.68 -1.35
N THR A 27 3.42 9.40 -2.03
CA THR A 27 2.04 8.98 -2.31
C THR A 27 1.76 8.94 -3.81
N ALA A 28 1.00 7.95 -4.25
CA ALA A 28 0.59 7.83 -5.65
C ALA A 28 -0.36 8.98 -6.09
N LEU A 29 -1.09 9.58 -5.16
CA LEU A 29 -1.92 10.76 -5.38
C LEU A 29 -1.11 12.04 -5.58
N ARG A 30 0.18 12.03 -5.19
CA ARG A 30 1.07 13.20 -5.21
C ARG A 30 0.53 14.37 -4.40
N VAL A 31 -0.11 14.07 -3.27
CA VAL A 31 -0.58 15.04 -2.27
C VAL A 31 -0.15 14.58 -0.88
N GLY A 32 -0.16 15.51 0.06
CA GLY A 32 0.17 15.31 1.46
C GLY A 32 1.22 16.29 1.98
N GLY A 33 1.01 16.77 3.19
CA GLY A 33 1.94 17.63 3.91
C GLY A 33 3.23 16.89 4.30
N ALA A 34 4.12 17.57 5.00
CA ALA A 34 5.42 17.01 5.36
C ALA A 34 5.34 16.05 6.54
N ALA A 35 6.20 15.02 6.54
CA ALA A 35 6.57 14.27 7.74
C ALA A 35 7.66 15.02 8.51
N ASP A 36 7.59 15.04 9.84
CA ASP A 36 8.64 15.68 10.66
C ASP A 36 10.01 15.04 10.39
N LEU A 37 10.03 13.70 10.32
CA LEU A 37 11.18 12.91 9.87
C LEU A 37 10.69 11.75 9.00
N PHE A 38 11.28 11.58 7.83
CA PHE A 38 11.12 10.40 6.97
C PHE A 38 12.40 9.60 6.99
N ILE A 39 12.33 8.30 7.30
CA ILE A 39 13.48 7.40 7.29
C ILE A 39 13.27 6.21 6.36
N GLU A 40 14.39 5.75 5.81
CA GLU A 40 14.48 4.51 5.04
C GLU A 40 15.64 3.68 5.62
N PRO A 41 15.37 2.81 6.65
CA PRO A 41 16.39 1.97 7.26
C PRO A 41 17.08 1.09 6.22
N ALA A 42 18.40 0.92 6.34
CA ALA A 42 19.21 0.16 5.40
C ALA A 42 18.89 -1.34 5.41
N ASP A 43 18.51 -1.87 6.55
CA ASP A 43 18.19 -3.28 6.76
C ASP A 43 17.32 -3.47 8.02
N LEU A 44 17.04 -4.73 8.36
CA LEU A 44 16.22 -5.08 9.53
C LEU A 44 16.85 -4.65 10.86
N ALA A 45 18.17 -4.76 11.00
CA ALA A 45 18.85 -4.34 12.23
C ALA A 45 18.76 -2.82 12.43
N ASP A 46 18.93 -2.06 11.36
CA ASP A 46 18.78 -0.61 11.36
C ASP A 46 17.34 -0.18 11.71
N LEU A 47 16.33 -0.93 11.20
CA LEU A 47 14.93 -0.73 11.58
C LEU A 47 14.70 -1.01 13.09
N GLN A 48 15.29 -2.08 13.63
CA GLN A 48 15.17 -2.42 15.05
C GLN A 48 15.78 -1.32 15.93
N ASP A 49 16.97 -0.82 15.58
CA ASP A 49 17.65 0.28 16.28
C ASP A 49 16.81 1.56 16.22
N ALA A 50 16.28 1.90 15.04
CA ALA A 50 15.39 3.05 14.86
C ALA A 50 14.14 2.97 15.75
N LEU A 51 13.48 1.81 15.78
CA LEU A 51 12.29 1.60 16.61
C LEU A 51 12.61 1.61 18.11
N ALA A 52 13.80 1.18 18.52
CA ALA A 52 14.24 1.28 19.93
C ALA A 52 14.37 2.74 20.37
N ILE A 53 14.93 3.61 19.51
CA ILE A 53 15.02 5.06 19.75
C ILE A 53 13.62 5.66 19.82
N LEU A 54 12.77 5.43 18.80
CA LEU A 54 11.42 5.99 18.73
C LEU A 54 10.59 5.63 19.97
N ARG A 55 10.69 4.38 20.44
CA ARG A 55 10.01 3.92 21.64
C ARG A 55 10.53 4.58 22.90
N LYS A 56 11.86 4.68 23.05
CA LYS A 56 12.51 5.29 24.23
C LYS A 56 12.14 6.77 24.36
N GLU A 57 12.05 7.47 23.25
CA GLU A 57 11.75 8.90 23.19
C GLU A 57 10.24 9.17 23.04
N GLU A 58 9.40 8.11 23.10
CA GLU A 58 7.94 8.17 22.96
C GLU A 58 7.48 8.90 21.67
N ILE A 59 8.26 8.79 20.58
CA ILE A 59 7.97 9.43 19.31
C ILE A 59 7.00 8.57 18.51
N PRO A 60 5.84 9.12 18.07
CA PRO A 60 4.93 8.38 17.22
C PRO A 60 5.56 8.09 15.86
N TYR A 61 5.20 6.96 15.27
CA TYR A 61 5.66 6.61 13.93
C TYR A 61 4.56 6.01 13.07
N PHE A 62 4.74 6.13 11.76
CA PHE A 62 3.88 5.55 10.75
C PHE A 62 4.72 4.79 9.71
N VAL A 63 4.35 3.54 9.42
CA VAL A 63 5.04 2.75 8.40
C VAL A 63 4.34 2.91 7.06
N VAL A 64 5.11 3.25 6.02
CA VAL A 64 4.61 3.40 4.65
C VAL A 64 5.28 2.37 3.73
N GLY A 65 4.47 1.79 2.84
CA GLY A 65 4.96 1.04 1.68
C GLY A 65 5.17 1.96 0.47
N GLY A 66 4.69 1.55 -0.69
CA GLY A 66 4.78 2.37 -1.91
C GLY A 66 3.83 3.57 -1.98
N GLY A 67 3.01 3.83 -0.97
CA GLY A 67 2.06 4.96 -0.93
C GLY A 67 0.90 4.88 -1.94
N TYR A 68 0.63 3.69 -2.48
CA TYR A 68 -0.41 3.50 -3.51
C TYR A 68 -1.84 3.37 -2.97
N ASN A 69 -2.00 3.24 -1.65
CA ASN A 69 -3.30 3.22 -0.99
C ASN A 69 -3.35 4.21 0.18
N LEU A 70 -2.76 5.39 -0.01
CA LEU A 70 -2.55 6.37 1.04
C LEU A 70 -2.94 7.78 0.58
N LEU A 71 -3.71 8.46 1.42
CA LEU A 71 -3.96 9.89 1.36
C LEU A 71 -3.43 10.52 2.66
N VAL A 72 -2.36 11.30 2.55
CA VAL A 72 -1.79 12.05 3.67
C VAL A 72 -2.41 13.42 3.71
N ARG A 73 -2.95 13.83 4.86
CA ARG A 73 -3.57 15.14 5.07
C ARG A 73 -2.58 16.29 4.90
N ASP A 74 -3.09 17.50 4.67
CA ASP A 74 -2.28 18.65 4.28
C ASP A 74 -1.35 19.17 5.40
N ALA A 75 -1.68 18.98 6.67
CA ALA A 75 -0.80 19.30 7.78
C ALA A 75 0.35 18.28 7.96
N GLY A 76 0.29 17.13 7.27
CA GLY A 76 1.37 16.14 7.26
C GLY A 76 1.30 15.14 8.42
N ILE A 77 2.42 14.50 8.71
CA ILE A 77 2.52 13.44 9.73
C ILE A 77 3.52 13.86 10.80
N ARG A 78 3.05 13.92 12.05
CA ARG A 78 3.91 14.21 13.21
C ARG A 78 4.68 12.96 13.62
N GLY A 79 5.91 13.16 14.04
CA GLY A 79 6.84 12.09 14.41
C GLY A 79 7.60 11.54 13.22
N CYS A 80 7.74 10.21 13.14
CA CYS A 80 8.58 9.55 12.16
C CYS A 80 7.76 8.74 11.14
N VAL A 81 8.01 8.92 9.84
CA VAL A 81 7.53 8.03 8.79
C VAL A 81 8.65 7.07 8.39
N ILE A 82 8.36 5.77 8.39
CA ILE A 82 9.31 4.70 8.10
C ILE A 82 8.96 4.04 6.77
N SER A 83 9.85 4.14 5.79
CA SER A 83 9.79 3.37 4.55
C SER A 83 10.57 2.06 4.70
N LEU A 84 9.96 0.95 4.30
CA LEU A 84 10.61 -0.37 4.39
C LEU A 84 11.34 -0.78 3.12
N ARG A 85 11.67 0.15 2.22
CA ARG A 85 12.34 -0.15 0.94
C ARG A 85 13.65 -0.92 1.12
N GLY A 86 14.41 -0.65 2.18
CA GLY A 86 15.64 -1.37 2.49
C GLY A 86 15.44 -2.86 2.87
N LEU A 87 14.20 -3.29 3.14
CA LEU A 87 13.87 -4.70 3.37
C LEU A 87 13.50 -5.39 2.04
N ASP A 88 14.38 -5.36 1.05
CA ASP A 88 14.14 -5.78 -0.33
C ASP A 88 14.65 -7.19 -0.66
N GLY A 89 15.01 -7.98 0.35
CA GLY A 89 15.46 -9.35 0.20
C GLY A 89 14.42 -10.21 -0.51
N LEU A 90 14.84 -10.96 -1.54
CA LEU A 90 14.00 -11.87 -2.30
C LEU A 90 14.81 -13.13 -2.63
N LYS A 91 14.45 -14.27 -2.02
CA LYS A 91 15.25 -15.49 -2.06
C LYS A 91 14.40 -16.72 -2.38
N PRO A 92 14.57 -17.33 -3.55
CA PRO A 92 14.03 -18.66 -3.84
C PRO A 92 14.51 -19.69 -2.81
N GLN A 93 13.61 -20.57 -2.41
CA GLN A 93 13.83 -21.66 -1.47
C GLN A 93 13.43 -22.99 -2.12
N PRO A 94 13.89 -24.14 -1.61
CA PRO A 94 13.39 -25.45 -2.06
C PRO A 94 11.86 -25.57 -1.96
N ASP A 95 11.29 -26.58 -2.63
CA ASP A 95 9.86 -26.94 -2.59
C ASP A 95 8.92 -25.80 -3.00
N ALA A 96 9.28 -25.11 -4.09
CA ALA A 96 8.52 -24.00 -4.68
C ALA A 96 8.21 -22.87 -3.67
N ARG A 97 9.11 -22.58 -2.75
CA ARG A 97 8.97 -21.51 -1.79
C ARG A 97 9.77 -20.26 -2.20
N LEU A 98 9.28 -19.10 -1.78
CA LEU A 98 9.93 -17.81 -2.01
C LEU A 98 9.87 -16.96 -0.75
N GLU A 99 11.02 -16.58 -0.20
CA GLU A 99 11.10 -15.63 0.90
C GLU A 99 11.19 -14.21 0.37
N VAL A 100 10.30 -13.32 0.84
CA VAL A 100 10.10 -11.99 0.26
C VAL A 100 10.05 -10.94 1.36
N GLY A 101 10.93 -9.95 1.29
CA GLY A 101 10.96 -8.80 2.18
C GLY A 101 9.83 -7.80 1.88
N ALA A 102 9.41 -7.08 2.91
CA ALA A 102 8.30 -6.12 2.81
C ALA A 102 8.55 -4.97 1.82
N GLY A 103 9.81 -4.61 1.59
CA GLY A 103 10.23 -3.56 0.67
C GLY A 103 10.20 -3.94 -0.81
N VAL A 104 10.14 -5.24 -1.12
CA VAL A 104 10.14 -5.73 -2.51
C VAL A 104 8.96 -5.16 -3.29
N ALA A 105 9.22 -4.60 -4.47
CA ALA A 105 8.14 -4.16 -5.34
C ALA A 105 7.36 -5.36 -5.92
N ASN A 106 6.02 -5.29 -5.96
CA ASN A 106 5.16 -6.36 -6.46
C ASN A 106 5.54 -6.83 -7.88
N GLY A 107 5.87 -5.90 -8.77
CA GLY A 107 6.32 -6.24 -10.12
C GLY A 107 7.66 -6.99 -10.15
N MET A 108 8.58 -6.68 -9.21
CA MET A 108 9.84 -7.40 -9.05
C MET A 108 9.59 -8.81 -8.53
N LEU A 109 8.74 -8.97 -7.52
CA LEU A 109 8.32 -10.27 -7.00
C LEU A 109 7.80 -11.17 -8.13
N CYS A 110 6.86 -10.69 -8.95
CA CYS A 110 6.29 -11.46 -10.05
C CYS A 110 7.36 -11.86 -11.08
N ARG A 111 8.28 -10.96 -11.41
CA ARG A 111 9.36 -11.23 -12.35
C ARG A 111 10.30 -12.33 -11.84
N VAL A 112 10.75 -12.21 -10.59
CA VAL A 112 11.67 -13.20 -9.99
C VAL A 112 10.96 -14.54 -9.82
N ALA A 113 9.69 -14.57 -9.46
CA ALA A 113 8.90 -15.80 -9.42
C ALA A 113 8.86 -16.49 -10.80
N ALA A 114 8.58 -15.74 -11.87
CA ALA A 114 8.57 -16.28 -13.23
C ALA A 114 9.96 -16.80 -13.68
N GLU A 115 11.03 -16.06 -13.36
CA GLU A 115 12.41 -16.47 -13.65
C GLU A 115 12.81 -17.79 -12.96
N ASN A 116 12.18 -18.09 -11.82
CA ASN A 116 12.38 -19.31 -11.05
C ASN A 116 11.29 -20.39 -11.29
N CYS A 117 10.46 -20.23 -12.32
CA CYS A 117 9.38 -21.15 -12.66
C CYS A 117 8.35 -21.33 -11.53
N LEU A 118 8.08 -20.28 -10.75
CA LEU A 118 7.16 -20.26 -9.61
C LEU A 118 5.88 -19.48 -9.95
N ALA A 119 4.76 -20.18 -10.01
CA ALA A 119 3.43 -19.64 -10.29
C ALA A 119 2.64 -19.37 -8.99
N GLY A 120 1.70 -18.45 -9.05
CA GLY A 120 0.74 -18.16 -7.97
C GLY A 120 0.71 -16.70 -7.51
N VAL A 121 1.64 -15.86 -7.97
CA VAL A 121 1.69 -14.42 -7.66
C VAL A 121 1.50 -13.53 -8.88
N GLU A 122 1.17 -14.06 -10.03
CA GLU A 122 1.05 -13.33 -11.32
C GLU A 122 0.05 -12.17 -11.23
N PHE A 123 -0.99 -12.30 -10.41
CA PHE A 123 -2.01 -11.27 -10.22
C PHE A 123 -1.44 -9.97 -9.59
N LEU A 124 -0.31 -10.06 -8.88
CA LEU A 124 0.37 -8.91 -8.29
C LEU A 124 1.10 -8.05 -9.33
N CYS A 125 1.41 -8.57 -10.53
CA CYS A 125 2.17 -7.83 -11.54
C CYS A 125 1.53 -6.49 -11.95
N GLY A 126 0.20 -6.43 -11.90
CA GLY A 126 -0.58 -5.21 -12.16
C GLY A 126 -0.83 -4.35 -10.92
N ILE A 127 -0.55 -4.81 -9.71
CA ILE A 127 -0.80 -4.06 -8.47
C ILE A 127 0.47 -3.28 -8.09
N PRO A 128 0.48 -1.95 -8.21
CA PRO A 128 1.65 -1.16 -7.86
C PRO A 128 1.85 -1.16 -6.33
N GLY A 129 3.09 -0.97 -5.90
CA GLY A 129 3.43 -0.89 -4.48
C GLY A 129 4.42 -1.95 -4.02
N SER A 130 4.65 -1.99 -2.71
CA SER A 130 5.53 -2.96 -2.06
C SER A 130 4.76 -4.18 -1.58
N PHE A 131 5.47 -5.30 -1.45
CA PHE A 131 4.92 -6.55 -0.96
C PHE A 131 4.38 -6.44 0.48
N GLY A 132 5.06 -5.70 1.37
CA GLY A 132 4.55 -5.42 2.71
C GLY A 132 3.22 -4.67 2.70
N GLY A 133 3.04 -3.72 1.76
CA GLY A 133 1.76 -3.06 1.53
C GLY A 133 0.70 -4.02 0.99
N ALA A 134 1.07 -4.94 0.08
CA ALA A 134 0.17 -5.96 -0.43
C ALA A 134 -0.29 -6.94 0.67
N LEU A 135 0.61 -7.34 1.58
CA LEU A 135 0.28 -8.16 2.75
C LEU A 135 -0.66 -7.44 3.71
N ALA A 136 -0.33 -6.19 4.10
CA ALA A 136 -1.11 -5.41 5.07
C ALA A 136 -2.56 -5.15 4.60
N MET A 137 -2.75 -5.03 3.28
CA MET A 137 -4.06 -4.79 2.65
C MET A 137 -4.71 -6.08 2.13
N ASN A 138 -4.07 -7.24 2.28
CA ASN A 138 -4.47 -8.46 1.56
C ASN A 138 -4.83 -8.13 0.10
N ALA A 139 -3.89 -7.48 -0.60
CA ALA A 139 -4.13 -7.01 -1.96
C ALA A 139 -4.48 -8.18 -2.87
N GLY A 140 -5.48 -7.97 -3.73
CA GLY A 140 -5.96 -9.02 -4.61
C GLY A 140 -6.52 -8.48 -5.92
N ALA A 141 -6.43 -9.31 -6.95
CA ALA A 141 -7.01 -9.08 -8.27
C ALA A 141 -7.31 -10.42 -8.93
N HIS A 142 -8.24 -10.41 -9.89
CA HIS A 142 -8.59 -11.59 -10.69
C HIS A 142 -8.99 -12.84 -9.87
N GLY A 143 -9.63 -12.63 -8.71
CA GLY A 143 -10.08 -13.72 -7.82
C GLY A 143 -8.99 -14.31 -6.92
N CYS A 144 -7.76 -13.76 -6.94
CA CYS A 144 -6.65 -14.17 -6.08
C CYS A 144 -6.35 -13.07 -5.03
N GLU A 145 -5.86 -13.48 -3.87
CA GLU A 145 -5.45 -12.59 -2.77
C GLU A 145 -4.05 -12.96 -2.26
N THR A 146 -3.29 -11.97 -1.80
CA THR A 146 -1.88 -12.14 -1.40
C THR A 146 -1.72 -13.14 -0.25
N LEU A 147 -2.57 -13.04 0.78
CA LEU A 147 -2.45 -13.89 1.98
C LEU A 147 -2.80 -15.36 1.74
N GLN A 148 -3.49 -15.69 0.66
CA GLN A 148 -3.73 -17.08 0.23
C GLN A 148 -2.45 -17.81 -0.21
N ARG A 149 -1.38 -17.09 -0.51
CA ARG A 149 -0.09 -17.64 -0.92
C ARG A 149 0.96 -17.61 0.18
N VAL A 150 0.65 -17.02 1.33
CA VAL A 150 1.55 -16.94 2.47
C VAL A 150 1.57 -18.28 3.22
N GLU A 151 2.75 -18.83 3.44
CA GLU A 151 3.01 -19.95 4.33
C GLU A 151 3.31 -19.44 5.73
N THR A 152 4.25 -18.48 5.85
CA THR A 152 4.57 -17.81 7.11
C THR A 152 4.66 -16.30 6.92
N LEU A 153 4.24 -15.55 7.93
CA LEU A 153 4.38 -14.09 8.02
C LEU A 153 5.35 -13.75 9.14
N THR A 154 6.39 -12.99 8.82
CA THR A 154 7.32 -12.45 9.81
C THR A 154 7.01 -10.99 10.06
N THR A 155 6.81 -10.65 11.32
CA THR A 155 6.55 -9.28 11.77
C THR A 155 7.55 -8.88 12.84
N LEU A 156 7.75 -7.58 13.01
CA LEU A 156 8.50 -6.99 14.10
C LEU A 156 7.50 -6.40 15.09
N CYS A 157 7.47 -6.93 16.31
CA CYS A 157 6.58 -6.48 17.38
C CYS A 157 7.42 -6.20 18.63
N ASN A 158 7.34 -4.98 19.15
CA ASN A 158 8.12 -4.56 20.32
C ASN A 158 9.65 -4.79 20.24
N GLY A 159 10.22 -4.78 19.03
CA GLY A 159 11.64 -5.02 18.78
C GLY A 159 12.01 -6.49 18.57
N GLU A 160 11.07 -7.42 18.74
CA GLU A 160 11.25 -8.86 18.53
C GLU A 160 10.61 -9.33 17.23
N LEU A 161 11.26 -10.27 16.56
CA LEU A 161 10.69 -10.93 15.40
C LEU A 161 9.69 -11.99 15.83
N VAL A 162 8.50 -11.92 15.28
CA VAL A 162 7.44 -12.89 15.48
C VAL A 162 7.12 -13.54 14.13
N VAL A 163 7.24 -14.86 14.06
CA VAL A 163 6.85 -15.65 12.89
C VAL A 163 5.53 -16.33 13.19
N ARG A 164 4.56 -16.17 12.29
CA ARG A 164 3.24 -16.81 12.37
C ARG A 164 2.97 -17.64 11.12
N GLU A 165 2.45 -18.83 11.33
CA GLU A 165 1.96 -19.68 10.26
C GLU A 165 0.66 -19.10 9.66
N ALA A 166 0.38 -19.42 8.39
CA ALA A 166 -0.83 -18.93 7.70
C ALA A 166 -2.13 -19.23 8.47
N ALA A 167 -2.19 -20.37 9.16
CA ALA A 167 -3.36 -20.77 9.95
C ALA A 167 -3.62 -19.89 11.20
N GLU A 168 -2.62 -19.13 11.64
CA GLU A 168 -2.70 -18.23 12.80
C GLU A 168 -3.09 -16.79 12.37
N LEU A 169 -3.12 -16.53 11.05
CA LEU A 169 -3.43 -15.22 10.51
C LEU A 169 -4.94 -15.00 10.44
N SER A 170 -5.41 -13.87 10.95
CA SER A 170 -6.78 -13.41 10.76
C SER A 170 -6.82 -12.37 9.66
N PHE A 171 -7.40 -12.72 8.52
CA PHE A 171 -7.48 -11.85 7.36
C PHE A 171 -8.80 -12.01 6.58
N GLY A 172 -9.07 -11.09 5.70
CA GLY A 172 -10.23 -11.11 4.81
C GLY A 172 -10.08 -10.09 3.69
N TYR A 173 -11.19 -9.75 3.04
CA TYR A 173 -11.18 -8.78 1.93
C TYR A 173 -10.61 -7.42 2.38
N ARG A 174 -9.47 -7.03 1.81
CA ARG A 174 -8.71 -5.80 2.12
C ARG A 174 -8.31 -5.67 3.60
N TYR A 175 -8.03 -6.78 4.25
CA TYR A 175 -7.79 -6.80 5.68
C TYR A 175 -6.79 -7.88 6.09
N LEU A 176 -5.82 -7.48 6.91
CA LEU A 176 -4.95 -8.33 7.72
C LEU A 176 -4.95 -7.76 9.15
N LYS A 177 -5.25 -8.60 10.13
CA LYS A 177 -5.17 -8.21 11.54
C LYS A 177 -3.71 -8.15 11.99
N LEU A 178 -3.24 -6.95 12.26
CA LEU A 178 -1.96 -6.69 12.93
C LEU A 178 -2.25 -6.12 14.32
N TYR A 179 -1.36 -6.39 15.26
CA TYR A 179 -1.43 -5.78 16.59
C TYR A 179 -0.89 -4.36 16.56
N PRO A 180 -1.26 -3.49 17.52
CA PRO A 180 -0.71 -2.14 17.62
C PRO A 180 0.82 -2.16 17.64
N GLY A 181 1.46 -1.36 16.78
CA GLY A 181 2.92 -1.30 16.67
C GLY A 181 3.58 -2.48 15.96
N GLU A 182 2.82 -3.42 15.43
CA GLU A 182 3.34 -4.55 14.67
C GLU A 182 3.63 -4.14 13.21
N ILE A 183 4.83 -4.48 12.73
CA ILE A 183 5.32 -4.14 11.39
C ILE A 183 5.60 -5.42 10.62
N VAL A 184 5.00 -5.56 9.44
CA VAL A 184 5.32 -6.65 8.51
C VAL A 184 6.71 -6.42 7.93
N VAL A 185 7.62 -7.40 8.09
CA VAL A 185 9.01 -7.29 7.60
C VAL A 185 9.32 -8.27 6.47
N SER A 186 8.71 -9.45 6.45
CA SER A 186 8.82 -10.42 5.36
C SER A 186 7.70 -11.45 5.40
N ALA A 187 7.57 -12.24 4.34
CA ALA A 187 6.78 -13.46 4.35
C ALA A 187 7.43 -14.54 3.48
N ARG A 188 7.20 -15.79 3.84
CA ARG A 188 7.48 -16.92 2.98
C ARG A 188 6.21 -17.30 2.25
N LEU A 189 6.32 -17.40 0.92
CA LEU A 189 5.25 -17.82 0.04
C LEU A 189 5.38 -19.29 -0.30
N SER A 190 4.25 -19.99 -0.37
CA SER A 190 4.11 -21.34 -0.94
C SER A 190 3.51 -21.17 -2.34
N LEU A 191 4.27 -21.54 -3.36
CA LEU A 191 3.96 -21.35 -4.78
C LEU A 191 3.87 -22.70 -5.48
N GLU A 192 3.61 -22.69 -6.79
CA GLU A 192 3.46 -23.88 -7.62
C GLU A 192 4.51 -23.85 -8.72
N GLU A 193 5.15 -24.99 -9.04
CA GLU A 193 6.03 -25.08 -10.20
C GLU A 193 5.22 -24.99 -11.50
N ALA A 194 5.65 -24.15 -12.41
CA ALA A 194 5.06 -24.04 -13.75
C ALA A 194 6.10 -23.56 -14.77
N GLU A 195 5.87 -23.86 -16.04
CA GLU A 195 6.72 -23.34 -17.10
C GLU A 195 6.72 -21.81 -17.14
N ARG A 196 7.89 -21.22 -17.24
CA ARG A 196 8.09 -19.76 -17.26
C ARG A 196 7.18 -19.07 -18.31
N GLN A 197 7.07 -19.66 -19.50
CA GLN A 197 6.24 -19.10 -20.57
C GLN A 197 4.74 -19.03 -20.20
N VAL A 198 4.26 -20.02 -19.44
CA VAL A 198 2.87 -20.03 -18.94
C VAL A 198 2.65 -18.91 -17.92
N ILE A 199 3.61 -18.70 -17.00
CA ILE A 199 3.56 -17.64 -15.99
C ILE A 199 3.58 -16.27 -16.67
N GLU A 200 4.51 -16.03 -17.59
CA GLU A 200 4.64 -14.78 -18.35
C GLU A 200 3.38 -14.48 -19.19
N ALA A 201 2.78 -15.51 -19.81
CA ALA A 201 1.52 -15.35 -20.54
C ALA A 201 0.36 -14.92 -19.62
N ARG A 202 0.24 -15.50 -18.42
CA ARG A 202 -0.75 -15.08 -17.41
C ARG A 202 -0.54 -13.63 -16.97
N MET A 203 0.71 -13.25 -16.68
CA MET A 203 1.06 -11.87 -16.33
C MET A 203 0.68 -10.89 -17.44
N ALA A 204 1.02 -11.19 -18.68
CA ALA A 204 0.64 -10.37 -19.85
C ALA A 204 -0.88 -10.24 -19.99
N GLY A 205 -1.62 -11.32 -19.77
CA GLY A 205 -3.09 -11.32 -19.77
C GLY A 205 -3.66 -10.37 -18.69
N TYR A 206 -3.18 -10.46 -17.46
CA TYR A 206 -3.62 -9.58 -16.36
C TYR A 206 -3.30 -8.11 -16.62
N LEU A 207 -2.10 -7.81 -17.14
CA LEU A 207 -1.71 -6.45 -17.51
C LEU A 207 -2.58 -5.89 -18.65
N SER A 208 -2.91 -6.71 -19.64
CA SER A 208 -3.80 -6.31 -20.74
C SER A 208 -5.22 -6.00 -20.25
N LEU A 209 -5.81 -6.86 -19.41
CA LEU A 209 -7.13 -6.63 -18.82
C LEU A 209 -7.16 -5.32 -18.01
N ARG A 210 -6.13 -5.08 -17.20
CA ARG A 210 -6.02 -3.84 -16.43
C ARG A 210 -5.83 -2.61 -17.34
N GLY A 211 -4.99 -2.72 -18.36
CA GLY A 211 -4.75 -1.65 -19.34
C GLY A 211 -6.00 -1.26 -20.12
N GLY A 212 -6.93 -2.19 -20.34
CA GLY A 212 -8.19 -1.92 -21.02
C GLY A 212 -9.21 -1.16 -20.17
N SER A 213 -9.24 -1.41 -18.85
CA SER A 213 -10.30 -0.90 -17.96
C SER A 213 -9.86 0.20 -16.99
N GLN A 214 -8.56 0.30 -16.69
CA GLN A 214 -8.02 1.16 -15.65
C GLN A 214 -6.86 2.05 -16.12
N ARG A 215 -6.80 2.38 -17.43
CA ARG A 215 -5.74 3.23 -17.99
C ARG A 215 -5.94 4.70 -17.62
N VAL A 216 -5.76 5.00 -16.33
CA VAL A 216 -5.82 6.36 -15.80
C VAL A 216 -4.42 6.98 -15.91
N THR A 217 -4.32 8.15 -16.56
CA THR A 217 -3.03 8.84 -16.83
C THR A 217 -2.62 9.80 -15.72
N PHE A 218 -3.57 10.20 -14.87
CA PHE A 218 -3.33 11.11 -13.76
C PHE A 218 -2.94 10.36 -12.48
N PRO A 219 -2.19 10.99 -11.56
CA PRO A 219 -1.88 10.41 -10.26
C PRO A 219 -3.15 9.99 -9.51
N SER A 220 -3.18 8.74 -9.02
CA SER A 220 -4.30 8.18 -8.27
C SER A 220 -3.84 7.07 -7.32
N ALA A 221 -4.62 6.80 -6.29
CA ALA A 221 -4.40 5.69 -5.37
C ALA A 221 -5.13 4.39 -5.80
N GLY A 222 -5.54 4.28 -7.06
CA GLY A 222 -6.39 3.18 -7.52
C GLY A 222 -7.85 3.36 -7.11
N SER A 223 -8.54 2.26 -6.79
CA SER A 223 -9.91 2.32 -6.28
C SER A 223 -9.95 3.06 -4.95
N PHE A 224 -10.77 4.12 -4.88
CA PHE A 224 -10.86 4.94 -3.67
C PHE A 224 -11.79 4.34 -2.63
N PHE A 225 -12.84 3.64 -3.08
CA PHE A 225 -13.83 2.99 -2.22
C PHE A 225 -13.80 1.48 -2.39
N LYS A 226 -14.09 0.76 -1.31
CA LYS A 226 -14.33 -0.69 -1.32
C LYS A 226 -15.56 -1.02 -2.12
N ASN A 227 -15.61 -2.22 -2.69
CA ASN A 227 -16.84 -2.74 -3.26
C ASN A 227 -17.80 -3.13 -2.12
N PRO A 228 -19.01 -2.58 -2.06
CA PRO A 228 -20.01 -3.00 -1.10
C PRO A 228 -20.54 -4.41 -1.44
N PRO A 229 -21.14 -5.12 -0.47
CA PRO A 229 -21.72 -6.44 -0.71
C PRO A 229 -22.70 -6.43 -1.89
N GLY A 230 -22.47 -7.30 -2.85
CA GLY A 230 -23.36 -7.48 -4.03
C GLY A 230 -23.29 -6.40 -5.09
N ALA A 231 -22.42 -5.38 -4.97
CA ALA A 231 -22.29 -4.31 -5.94
C ALA A 231 -20.83 -3.90 -6.19
N GLN A 232 -20.61 -3.17 -7.29
CA GLN A 232 -19.32 -2.60 -7.64
C GLN A 232 -19.32 -1.09 -7.38
N ALA A 233 -18.43 -0.57 -6.57
CA ALA A 233 -18.38 0.85 -6.22
C ALA A 233 -18.30 1.75 -7.48
N TRP A 234 -17.48 1.37 -8.49
CA TRP A 234 -17.38 2.13 -9.73
C TRP A 234 -18.72 2.26 -10.46
N SER A 235 -19.55 1.20 -10.45
CA SER A 235 -20.87 1.20 -11.11
C SER A 235 -21.86 2.12 -10.39
N LEU A 236 -21.85 2.12 -9.06
CA LEU A 236 -22.71 3.00 -8.26
C LEU A 236 -22.32 4.48 -8.46
N ILE A 237 -21.02 4.79 -8.50
CA ILE A 237 -20.52 6.15 -8.74
C ILE A 237 -20.87 6.62 -10.17
N ASP A 238 -20.78 5.70 -11.14
CA ASP A 238 -21.15 5.98 -12.54
C ASP A 238 -22.64 6.25 -12.69
N GLN A 239 -23.49 5.42 -12.08
CA GLN A 239 -24.96 5.59 -12.06
C GLN A 239 -25.38 6.89 -11.37
N ALA A 240 -24.61 7.35 -10.38
CA ALA A 240 -24.82 8.64 -9.74
C ALA A 240 -24.39 9.85 -10.62
N GLY A 241 -23.88 9.60 -11.86
CA GLY A 241 -23.48 10.64 -12.80
C GLY A 241 -22.24 11.43 -12.39
N LEU A 242 -21.31 10.80 -11.65
CA LEU A 242 -20.21 11.52 -11.00
C LEU A 242 -18.89 11.53 -11.80
N ARG A 243 -18.80 10.85 -12.97
CA ARG A 243 -17.61 10.94 -13.83
C ARG A 243 -17.29 12.40 -14.17
N GLY A 244 -16.03 12.79 -14.03
CA GLY A 244 -15.54 14.13 -14.31
C GLY A 244 -15.88 15.19 -13.27
N VAL A 245 -16.70 14.87 -12.24
CA VAL A 245 -16.97 15.79 -11.15
C VAL A 245 -15.70 16.11 -10.39
N SER A 246 -15.46 17.39 -10.08
CA SER A 246 -14.22 17.88 -9.48
C SER A 246 -14.50 18.72 -8.22
N VAL A 247 -13.56 18.67 -7.28
CA VAL A 247 -13.47 19.60 -6.14
C VAL A 247 -12.01 20.06 -6.09
N GLY A 248 -11.75 21.35 -6.23
CA GLY A 248 -10.39 21.86 -6.36
C GLY A 248 -9.63 21.17 -7.50
N GLY A 249 -8.44 20.63 -7.20
CA GLY A 249 -7.64 19.86 -8.14
C GLY A 249 -7.96 18.37 -8.21
N ALA A 250 -8.84 17.84 -7.35
CA ALA A 250 -9.26 16.44 -7.34
C ALA A 250 -10.47 16.21 -8.25
N GLN A 251 -10.50 15.07 -8.97
CA GLN A 251 -11.56 14.73 -9.92
C GLN A 251 -11.92 13.25 -9.86
N VAL A 252 -13.19 12.90 -10.01
CA VAL A 252 -13.61 11.52 -10.33
C VAL A 252 -13.18 11.22 -11.77
N SER A 253 -12.38 10.17 -11.96
CA SER A 253 -11.85 9.83 -13.26
C SER A 253 -12.96 9.54 -14.28
N GLU A 254 -12.79 10.05 -15.49
CA GLU A 254 -13.67 9.76 -16.62
C GLU A 254 -13.50 8.32 -17.16
N VAL A 255 -12.32 7.70 -16.91
CA VAL A 255 -12.00 6.34 -17.37
C VAL A 255 -12.55 5.29 -16.41
N HIS A 256 -12.39 5.48 -15.09
CA HIS A 256 -12.84 4.53 -14.06
C HIS A 256 -13.42 5.30 -12.87
N ALA A 257 -14.72 5.24 -12.68
CA ALA A 257 -15.45 6.10 -11.74
C ALA A 257 -15.04 5.92 -10.25
N ASN A 258 -14.46 4.78 -9.87
CA ASN A 258 -13.94 4.57 -8.51
C ASN A 258 -12.48 5.07 -8.32
N PHE A 259 -11.90 5.77 -9.32
CA PHE A 259 -10.58 6.39 -9.20
C PHE A 259 -10.74 7.89 -9.01
N LEU A 260 -10.28 8.40 -7.89
CA LEU A 260 -10.10 9.83 -7.69
C LEU A 260 -8.69 10.21 -8.15
N VAL A 261 -8.58 11.24 -8.97
CA VAL A 261 -7.33 11.62 -9.66
C VAL A 261 -6.92 13.03 -9.32
N ASN A 262 -5.61 13.28 -9.30
CA ASN A 262 -5.03 14.61 -9.19
C ASN A 262 -4.86 15.21 -10.61
N ARG A 263 -5.68 16.20 -10.94
CA ARG A 263 -5.62 16.90 -12.25
C ARG A 263 -4.50 17.95 -12.30
N GLY A 264 -3.84 18.15 -11.19
CA GLY A 264 -2.81 19.16 -10.97
C GLY A 264 -3.22 20.15 -9.89
N GLY A 265 -2.31 20.41 -8.94
CA GLY A 265 -2.53 21.35 -7.84
C GLY A 265 -3.55 20.93 -6.80
N ALA A 266 -3.97 19.65 -6.76
CA ALA A 266 -4.84 19.15 -5.71
C ALA A 266 -4.12 19.11 -4.36
N CYS A 267 -4.87 19.34 -3.28
CA CYS A 267 -4.47 19.07 -1.90
C CYS A 267 -5.28 17.90 -1.32
N ALA A 268 -4.92 17.40 -0.14
CA ALA A 268 -5.64 16.30 0.49
C ALA A 268 -7.08 16.71 0.85
N THR A 269 -7.29 17.94 1.24
CA THR A 269 -8.62 18.50 1.52
C THR A 269 -9.55 18.40 0.31
N ASP A 270 -9.05 18.61 -0.92
CA ASP A 270 -9.85 18.46 -2.14
C ASP A 270 -10.35 17.01 -2.31
N PHE A 271 -9.46 16.03 -2.08
CA PHE A 271 -9.81 14.60 -2.16
C PHE A 271 -10.83 14.20 -1.11
N LEU A 272 -10.69 14.69 0.13
CA LEU A 272 -11.63 14.40 1.22
C LEU A 272 -13.02 15.01 0.93
N ALA A 273 -13.06 16.23 0.44
CA ALA A 273 -14.31 16.89 0.07
C ALA A 273 -14.97 16.19 -1.14
N LEU A 274 -14.19 15.78 -2.15
CA LEU A 274 -14.69 15.01 -3.28
C LEU A 274 -15.22 13.64 -2.85
N ALA A 275 -14.51 12.94 -1.97
CA ALA A 275 -14.95 11.65 -1.44
C ALA A 275 -16.25 11.76 -0.66
N ALA A 276 -16.40 12.79 0.18
CA ALA A 276 -17.62 13.07 0.91
C ALA A 276 -18.81 13.35 -0.05
N LEU A 277 -18.58 14.14 -1.10
CA LEU A 277 -19.59 14.40 -2.14
C LEU A 277 -20.02 13.12 -2.84
N VAL A 278 -19.05 12.24 -3.22
CA VAL A 278 -19.33 10.95 -3.85
C VAL A 278 -20.18 10.07 -2.94
N LYS A 279 -19.84 9.96 -1.65
CA LYS A 279 -20.60 9.17 -0.67
C LYS A 279 -22.06 9.65 -0.56
N VAL A 280 -22.27 10.94 -0.43
CA VAL A 280 -23.61 11.53 -0.33
C VAL A 280 -24.45 11.22 -1.59
N ARG A 281 -23.88 11.46 -2.77
CA ARG A 281 -24.59 11.25 -4.04
C ARG A 281 -24.90 9.79 -4.31
N VAL A 282 -23.99 8.87 -4.00
CA VAL A 282 -24.24 7.44 -4.15
C VAL A 282 -25.30 6.98 -3.16
N GLN A 283 -25.28 7.47 -1.92
CA GLN A 283 -26.31 7.18 -0.92
C GLN A 283 -27.70 7.68 -1.38
N GLU A 284 -27.80 8.90 -1.92
CA GLU A 284 -29.05 9.48 -2.43
C GLU A 284 -29.62 8.67 -3.62
N THR A 285 -28.77 8.14 -4.50
CA THR A 285 -29.20 7.47 -5.75
C THR A 285 -29.44 5.96 -5.58
N SER A 286 -28.68 5.29 -4.71
CA SER A 286 -28.71 3.84 -4.57
C SER A 286 -29.05 3.31 -3.18
N GLY A 287 -29.08 4.18 -2.16
CA GLY A 287 -29.24 3.79 -0.77
C GLY A 287 -28.00 3.10 -0.17
N VAL A 288 -26.88 3.01 -0.93
CA VAL A 288 -25.65 2.32 -0.50
C VAL A 288 -24.67 3.32 0.08
N GLU A 289 -24.17 3.06 1.28
CA GLU A 289 -23.07 3.80 1.88
C GLU A 289 -21.72 3.23 1.43
N LEU A 290 -20.88 4.07 0.80
CA LEU A 290 -19.54 3.68 0.38
C LEU A 290 -18.56 3.84 1.54
N GLU A 291 -17.62 2.87 1.65
CA GLU A 291 -16.49 2.89 2.58
C GLU A 291 -15.19 3.13 1.81
N GLU A 292 -14.34 4.02 2.31
CA GLU A 292 -13.02 4.28 1.70
C GLU A 292 -12.14 3.02 1.81
N GLU A 293 -11.49 2.64 0.69
CA GLU A 293 -10.39 1.67 0.68
C GLU A 293 -9.06 2.39 0.94
N VAL A 294 -8.93 3.63 0.46
CA VAL A 294 -7.74 4.46 0.67
C VAL A 294 -7.62 4.85 2.14
N ARG A 295 -6.46 4.63 2.72
CA ARG A 295 -6.17 4.95 4.11
C ARG A 295 -5.82 6.44 4.24
N VAL A 296 -6.62 7.16 5.02
CA VAL A 296 -6.37 8.58 5.33
C VAL A 296 -5.54 8.67 6.61
N VAL A 297 -4.43 9.42 6.57
CA VAL A 297 -3.51 9.59 7.70
C VAL A 297 -3.03 11.03 7.80
N GLY A 298 -2.42 11.38 8.95
CA GLY A 298 -1.88 12.71 9.19
C GLY A 298 -2.88 13.63 9.89
N GLU A 299 -2.43 14.86 10.14
CA GLU A 299 -3.17 15.91 10.83
C GLU A 299 -3.85 16.89 9.85
N GLY A 300 -4.95 17.49 10.28
CA GLY A 300 -5.70 18.48 9.50
C GLY A 300 -7.19 18.18 9.38
#